data_617c17d95aaffb754fcbf190e40ce965
#
_entry.id   617c17d95aaffb754fcbf190e40ce965
#
_cell.length_a   1.000
_cell.length_b   1.000
_cell.length_c   1.000
_cell.angle_alpha   90.00
_cell.angle_beta   90.00
_cell.angle_gamma   90.00
#
_symmetry.space_group_name_H-M   'P 1'
#
loop_
_entity.id
_entity.type
_entity.pdbx_description
1 polymer ?
#
loop_
_entity_poly.entity_id
_entity_poly.type
_entity_poly.pdbx_seq_one_letter_code
_entity_poly.pdbx_strand_id
1 'polypeptide(L)'
;MARTSRRLVILSATITLALSGGSSSLSSGLRQDELGNELDGRKLFEKETFGGNGRTCATCHDKSTGTLTLAAVQRIIDRRDPNNAFLIHDALDEDGVGIARVQAHGTIRMRIPLPPWVSLADEPGATHVTVFRGIPSTRNTPALDPILLYDGRAATLQGQALGAIHDHDQNTVEPTAAELDAIAEFQRTDPRFFSSPALKKFAATGAPPELPPGITPAEKRGRTFLVDAPFTPPSKRGICALCHGGPMLNTINQAHSNFTGGVPRPGVRFFNIGVNIVNAPDNPIRTWIVNDGVNPPVTLRSPDLGILLHPTLVTVPSHPPLPPPAILPRAVLAENFKIPTLWGVKDTAPYFHDNGAKTLRDAVAHYQRFFNFTEAQDPVGSASLGGFITLTDDDVDDIVAYLKLL
;
A
#
# COMPACT_ATOMS: atom_id res chain seq x y z
N MET A 1 -29.80 11.86 -68.93
CA MET A 1 -28.68 11.19 -68.24
C MET A 1 -29.21 10.56 -66.96
N ALA A 2 -29.37 9.25 -66.98
CA ALA A 2 -30.11 8.47 -65.98
C ALA A 2 -29.24 8.10 -64.76
N ARG A 3 -29.75 8.40 -63.57
CA ARG A 3 -29.19 7.90 -62.32
C ARG A 3 -29.83 6.56 -61.96
N THR A 4 -29.07 5.52 -62.05
CA THR A 4 -29.47 4.17 -61.56
C THR A 4 -29.13 4.00 -60.09
N SER A 5 -30.17 3.93 -59.27
CA SER A 5 -30.05 3.55 -57.83
C SER A 5 -30.05 2.02 -57.69
N ARG A 6 -28.98 1.45 -57.19
CA ARG A 6 -28.93 0.03 -56.79
C ARG A 6 -29.41 -0.12 -55.35
N ARG A 7 -30.51 -0.83 -55.16
CA ARG A 7 -31.02 -1.29 -53.86
C ARG A 7 -30.22 -2.51 -53.45
N LEU A 8 -29.65 -2.45 -52.24
CA LEU A 8 -28.99 -3.60 -51.56
C LEU A 8 -30.06 -4.40 -50.83
N VAL A 9 -30.23 -5.65 -51.21
CA VAL A 9 -31.11 -6.60 -50.54
C VAL A 9 -30.27 -7.34 -49.48
N ILE A 10 -30.61 -7.16 -48.20
CA ILE A 10 -29.98 -7.92 -47.09
C ILE A 10 -30.82 -9.17 -46.89
N LEU A 11 -30.22 -10.33 -47.16
CA LEU A 11 -30.79 -11.64 -46.84
C LEU A 11 -30.38 -11.97 -45.39
N SER A 12 -31.36 -12.05 -44.51
CA SER A 12 -31.16 -12.55 -43.14
C SER A 12 -31.24 -14.11 -43.17
N ALA A 13 -30.11 -14.76 -42.91
CA ALA A 13 -30.08 -16.18 -42.72
C ALA A 13 -30.19 -16.50 -41.20
N THR A 14 -31.30 -17.08 -40.82
CA THR A 14 -31.51 -17.58 -39.43
C THR A 14 -30.87 -18.96 -39.35
N ILE A 15 -29.78 -19.07 -38.58
CA ILE A 15 -29.18 -20.37 -38.26
C ILE A 15 -29.78 -20.86 -36.94
N THR A 16 -30.56 -21.90 -37.01
CA THR A 16 -31.08 -22.63 -35.84
C THR A 16 -30.02 -23.65 -35.41
N LEU A 17 -29.35 -23.40 -34.27
CA LEU A 17 -28.40 -24.33 -33.69
C LEU A 17 -29.18 -25.30 -32.76
N ALA A 18 -29.27 -26.57 -33.10
CA ALA A 18 -29.78 -27.59 -32.24
C ALA A 18 -28.68 -27.97 -31.21
N LEU A 19 -28.93 -27.69 -29.95
CA LEU A 19 -28.11 -28.16 -28.82
C LEU A 19 -28.54 -29.57 -28.44
N SER A 20 -27.77 -30.56 -28.86
CA SER A 20 -27.85 -31.91 -28.33
C SER A 20 -27.11 -31.97 -26.99
N GLY A 21 -27.82 -32.26 -25.93
CA GLY A 21 -27.32 -32.35 -24.58
C GLY A 21 -26.32 -33.50 -24.38
N GLY A 22 -25.17 -33.12 -23.80
CA GLY A 22 -24.23 -34.02 -23.15
C GLY A 22 -24.02 -33.53 -21.74
N SER A 23 -24.79 -34.06 -20.78
CA SER A 23 -24.57 -33.79 -19.36
C SER A 23 -23.33 -34.54 -18.89
N SER A 24 -22.19 -33.89 -18.87
CA SER A 24 -21.03 -34.29 -18.08
C SER A 24 -21.14 -33.63 -16.73
N SER A 25 -21.67 -34.34 -15.75
CA SER A 25 -21.64 -33.96 -14.35
C SER A 25 -20.22 -34.02 -13.83
N LEU A 26 -19.48 -32.88 -13.90
CA LEU A 26 -18.35 -32.63 -13.03
C LEU A 26 -18.95 -32.19 -11.69
N SER A 27 -19.09 -33.15 -10.77
CA SER A 27 -19.34 -32.86 -9.37
C SER A 27 -18.09 -32.21 -8.76
N SER A 28 -17.93 -30.90 -8.94
CA SER A 28 -17.21 -30.09 -7.99
C SER A 28 -18.04 -30.13 -6.71
N GLY A 29 -17.52 -30.84 -5.70
CA GLY A 29 -18.14 -30.89 -4.38
C GLY A 29 -18.15 -29.47 -3.78
N LEU A 30 -19.23 -28.75 -4.07
CA LEU A 30 -19.64 -27.64 -3.23
C LEU A 30 -19.97 -28.29 -1.88
N ARG A 31 -19.22 -27.96 -0.85
CA ARG A 31 -19.75 -28.01 0.51
C ARG A 31 -20.94 -27.05 0.51
N GLN A 32 -22.08 -27.57 0.21
CA GLN A 32 -23.34 -26.96 0.60
C GLN A 32 -23.31 -26.99 2.14
N ASP A 33 -23.02 -25.87 2.77
CA ASP A 33 -23.56 -25.65 4.09
C ASP A 33 -25.07 -25.60 3.91
N GLU A 34 -25.66 -26.74 4.14
CA GLU A 34 -27.09 -26.91 4.22
C GLU A 34 -27.60 -25.96 5.29
N LEU A 35 -28.49 -25.06 4.90
CA LEU A 35 -29.17 -24.06 5.68
C LEU A 35 -28.52 -22.66 5.61
N GLY A 36 -28.82 -21.88 4.57
CA GLY A 36 -29.00 -20.43 4.57
C GLY A 36 -28.14 -19.53 5.49
N ASN A 37 -27.00 -20.01 5.97
CA ASN A 37 -26.07 -19.21 6.75
C ASN A 37 -25.15 -18.46 5.79
N GLU A 38 -25.40 -17.18 5.69
CA GLU A 38 -24.43 -16.21 5.19
C GLU A 38 -23.05 -16.49 5.80
N LEU A 39 -22.02 -16.66 4.96
CA LEU A 39 -20.67 -16.95 5.41
C LEU A 39 -20.22 -15.82 6.37
N ASP A 40 -19.84 -16.16 7.59
CA ASP A 40 -19.37 -15.21 8.58
C ASP A 40 -17.94 -14.77 8.27
N GLY A 41 -17.79 -13.68 7.50
CA GLY A 41 -16.50 -13.09 7.14
C GLY A 41 -15.66 -12.70 8.35
N ARG A 42 -16.30 -12.38 9.49
CA ARG A 42 -15.59 -12.13 10.76
C ARG A 42 -14.94 -13.39 11.28
N LYS A 43 -15.65 -14.52 11.27
CA LYS A 43 -15.12 -15.80 11.71
C LYS A 43 -13.98 -16.25 10.81
N LEU A 44 -14.11 -16.06 9.49
CA LEU A 44 -13.06 -16.34 8.52
C LEU A 44 -11.80 -15.47 8.80
N PHE A 45 -11.97 -14.20 9.02
CA PHE A 45 -10.85 -13.28 9.30
C PHE A 45 -10.16 -13.56 10.64
N GLU A 46 -10.93 -13.86 11.70
CA GLU A 46 -10.41 -13.99 13.07
C GLU A 46 -9.93 -15.40 13.43
N LYS A 47 -10.44 -16.45 12.77
CA LYS A 47 -10.28 -17.83 13.24
C LYS A 47 -9.93 -18.85 12.18
N GLU A 48 -10.22 -18.58 10.89
CA GLU A 48 -9.97 -19.58 9.85
C GLU A 48 -8.49 -19.59 9.49
N THR A 49 -7.92 -20.79 9.45
CA THR A 49 -6.50 -21.03 9.12
C THR A 49 -6.32 -21.70 7.76
N PHE A 50 -7.40 -22.06 7.10
CA PHE A 50 -7.39 -22.81 5.84
C PHE A 50 -6.43 -24.02 5.85
N GLY A 51 -6.36 -24.70 7.01
CA GLY A 51 -5.48 -25.85 7.21
C GLY A 51 -3.98 -25.52 7.19
N GLY A 52 -3.63 -24.26 7.38
CA GLY A 52 -2.26 -23.77 7.34
C GLY A 52 -1.51 -23.87 8.66
N ASN A 53 -0.54 -23.00 8.84
CA ASN A 53 0.41 -23.00 9.96
C ASN A 53 -0.15 -22.47 11.30
N GLY A 54 -1.46 -22.28 11.38
CA GLY A 54 -2.16 -21.79 12.57
C GLY A 54 -2.36 -20.28 12.62
N ARG A 55 -1.89 -19.53 11.61
CA ARG A 55 -2.17 -18.10 11.46
C ARG A 55 -3.58 -17.85 10.94
N THR A 56 -4.08 -16.67 11.25
CA THR A 56 -5.30 -16.07 10.73
C THR A 56 -5.00 -14.62 10.39
N CYS A 57 -5.88 -13.92 9.69
CA CYS A 57 -5.68 -12.49 9.41
C CYS A 57 -5.51 -11.69 10.72
N ALA A 58 -6.25 -12.06 11.78
CA ALA A 58 -6.17 -11.40 13.09
C ALA A 58 -4.85 -11.68 13.84
N THR A 59 -4.03 -12.64 13.42
CA THR A 59 -2.69 -12.87 13.97
C THR A 59 -1.80 -11.64 13.78
N CYS A 60 -1.93 -10.96 12.63
CA CYS A 60 -1.12 -9.80 12.25
C CYS A 60 -1.91 -8.49 12.28
N HIS A 61 -3.22 -8.51 12.11
CA HIS A 61 -4.07 -7.33 12.07
C HIS A 61 -4.89 -7.18 13.36
N ASP A 62 -4.27 -6.54 14.38
CA ASP A 62 -4.95 -6.26 15.64
C ASP A 62 -6.19 -5.38 15.40
N LYS A 63 -7.30 -5.71 16.05
CA LYS A 63 -8.57 -5.02 15.85
C LYS A 63 -8.58 -3.55 16.31
N SER A 64 -7.63 -3.14 17.14
CA SER A 64 -7.55 -1.76 17.64
C SER A 64 -6.69 -0.85 16.75
N THR A 65 -5.70 -1.40 16.05
CA THR A 65 -4.72 -0.66 15.23
C THR A 65 -4.75 -1.04 13.75
N GLY A 66 -5.32 -2.20 13.42
CA GLY A 66 -5.30 -2.78 12.08
C GLY A 66 -3.91 -3.28 11.65
N THR A 67 -2.90 -3.15 12.50
CA THR A 67 -1.52 -3.60 12.29
C THR A 67 -0.97 -4.24 13.56
N LEU A 68 0.25 -4.76 13.52
CA LEU A 68 0.94 -5.31 14.68
C LEU A 68 1.98 -4.32 15.20
N THR A 69 1.71 -3.72 16.35
CA THR A 69 2.62 -2.76 16.99
C THR A 69 3.81 -3.47 17.64
N LEU A 70 4.95 -2.77 17.81
CA LEU A 70 6.11 -3.32 18.53
C LEU A 70 5.75 -3.78 19.97
N ALA A 71 4.86 -3.05 20.63
CA ALA A 71 4.37 -3.46 21.95
C ALA A 71 3.55 -4.76 21.89
N ALA A 72 2.81 -5.00 20.81
CA ALA A 72 2.11 -6.27 20.62
C ALA A 72 3.08 -7.42 20.34
N VAL A 73 4.09 -7.19 19.49
CA VAL A 73 5.17 -8.18 19.27
C VAL A 73 5.87 -8.53 20.56
N GLN A 74 6.24 -7.53 21.38
CA GLN A 74 6.88 -7.79 22.66
C GLN A 74 5.99 -8.61 23.60
N ARG A 75 4.68 -8.30 23.69
CA ARG A 75 3.74 -9.11 24.49
C ARG A 75 3.64 -10.56 24.02
N ILE A 76 3.72 -10.79 22.69
CA ILE A 76 3.75 -12.15 22.15
C ILE A 76 5.00 -12.89 22.60
N ILE A 77 6.16 -12.26 22.52
CA ILE A 77 7.45 -12.83 22.95
C ILE A 77 7.45 -13.12 24.46
N ASP A 78 6.95 -12.20 25.28
CA ASP A 78 6.94 -12.31 26.74
C ASP A 78 6.07 -13.47 27.24
N ARG A 79 5.06 -13.88 26.48
CA ARG A 79 4.22 -15.05 26.80
C ARG A 79 4.99 -16.37 26.72
N ARG A 80 6.10 -16.41 26.01
CA ARG A 80 6.96 -17.60 25.82
C ARG A 80 6.18 -18.84 25.38
N ASP A 81 5.13 -18.64 24.58
CA ASP A 81 4.36 -19.73 24.01
C ASP A 81 5.13 -20.34 22.83
N PRO A 82 5.61 -21.58 22.95
CA PRO A 82 6.38 -22.24 21.89
C PRO A 82 5.54 -22.55 20.66
N ASN A 83 4.22 -22.52 20.77
CA ASN A 83 3.26 -22.78 19.69
C ASN A 83 2.64 -21.49 19.15
N ASN A 84 3.26 -20.33 19.41
CA ASN A 84 2.72 -19.06 18.93
C ASN A 84 2.75 -18.99 17.40
N ALA A 85 1.58 -18.87 16.77
CA ALA A 85 1.42 -18.87 15.33
C ALA A 85 2.09 -17.65 14.64
N PHE A 86 2.38 -16.55 15.34
CA PHE A 86 3.06 -15.40 14.75
C PHE A 86 4.57 -15.61 14.62
N LEU A 87 5.25 -16.18 15.64
CA LEU A 87 6.71 -16.29 15.71
C LEU A 87 7.28 -17.49 14.91
N ILE A 88 6.75 -17.69 13.72
CA ILE A 88 7.13 -18.77 12.80
C ILE A 88 7.28 -18.21 11.38
N HIS A 89 7.75 -19.06 10.46
CA HIS A 89 7.78 -18.82 9.03
C HIS A 89 8.46 -17.48 8.66
N ASP A 90 7.71 -16.51 8.17
CA ASP A 90 8.22 -15.21 7.70
C ASP A 90 8.53 -14.19 8.81
N ALA A 91 8.13 -14.47 10.06
CA ALA A 91 8.55 -13.69 11.21
C ALA A 91 9.97 -14.06 11.71
N LEU A 92 10.52 -15.18 11.22
CA LEU A 92 11.90 -15.58 11.53
C LEU A 92 12.90 -14.72 10.76
N ASP A 93 14.13 -14.63 11.27
CA ASP A 93 15.24 -13.94 10.63
C ASP A 93 15.65 -14.64 9.31
N GLU A 94 16.60 -14.09 8.56
CA GLU A 94 17.04 -14.67 7.27
C GLU A 94 17.57 -16.10 7.37
N ASP A 95 18.16 -16.45 8.51
CA ASP A 95 18.62 -17.82 8.80
C ASP A 95 17.47 -18.81 9.05
N GLY A 96 16.23 -18.32 9.17
CA GLY A 96 15.05 -19.13 9.44
C GLY A 96 14.90 -19.60 10.90
N VAL A 97 15.68 -19.04 11.82
CA VAL A 97 15.71 -19.47 13.23
C VAL A 97 15.46 -18.33 14.22
N GLY A 98 16.11 -17.19 14.05
CA GLY A 98 16.01 -16.05 14.95
C GLY A 98 14.71 -15.27 14.81
N ILE A 99 14.44 -14.37 15.76
CA ILE A 99 13.32 -13.42 15.78
C ILE A 99 13.79 -11.99 16.07
N ALA A 100 15.11 -11.74 15.96
CA ALA A 100 15.69 -10.46 16.34
C ALA A 100 15.11 -9.30 15.52
N ARG A 101 14.89 -9.50 14.22
CA ARG A 101 14.32 -8.49 13.34
C ARG A 101 12.87 -8.14 13.69
N VAL A 102 12.00 -9.14 13.83
CA VAL A 102 10.60 -8.89 14.19
C VAL A 102 10.49 -8.27 15.57
N GLN A 103 11.36 -8.64 16.49
CA GLN A 103 11.42 -8.03 17.83
C GLN A 103 11.87 -6.56 17.77
N ALA A 104 12.87 -6.24 16.97
CA ALA A 104 13.43 -4.89 16.89
C ALA A 104 12.58 -3.93 16.04
N HIS A 105 11.97 -4.43 14.95
CA HIS A 105 11.34 -3.62 13.91
C HIS A 105 9.88 -3.98 13.63
N GLY A 106 9.38 -5.16 14.05
CA GLY A 106 8.02 -5.61 13.70
C GLY A 106 7.84 -5.89 12.21
N THR A 107 8.94 -6.13 11.47
CA THR A 107 8.90 -6.45 10.04
C THR A 107 8.91 -7.96 9.83
N ILE A 108 8.26 -8.40 8.76
CA ILE A 108 8.23 -9.80 8.30
C ILE A 108 8.91 -9.92 6.94
N ARG A 109 9.33 -11.13 6.61
CA ARG A 109 9.89 -11.45 5.29
C ARG A 109 8.78 -11.51 4.26
N MET A 110 8.95 -10.74 3.18
CA MET A 110 8.05 -10.75 2.03
C MET A 110 8.80 -11.35 0.83
N ARG A 111 8.31 -12.49 0.32
CA ARG A 111 8.84 -13.10 -0.90
C ARG A 111 8.09 -12.53 -2.10
N ILE A 112 8.76 -11.67 -2.89
CA ILE A 112 8.15 -10.96 -4.01
C ILE A 112 8.70 -11.50 -5.32
N PRO A 113 7.85 -11.87 -6.30
CA PRO A 113 8.28 -12.23 -7.64
C PRO A 113 9.03 -11.07 -8.31
N LEU A 114 10.15 -11.36 -8.97
CA LEU A 114 10.86 -10.35 -9.75
C LEU A 114 10.15 -10.12 -11.08
N PRO A 115 9.78 -8.87 -11.40
CA PRO A 115 9.25 -8.55 -12.72
C PRO A 115 10.35 -8.66 -13.79
N PRO A 116 9.99 -8.82 -15.07
CA PRO A 116 10.96 -9.11 -16.14
C PRO A 116 12.01 -8.00 -16.37
N TRP A 117 11.80 -6.81 -15.83
CA TRP A 117 12.74 -5.69 -15.94
C TRP A 117 13.66 -5.52 -14.72
N VAL A 118 13.58 -6.41 -13.73
CA VAL A 118 14.43 -6.36 -12.54
C VAL A 118 15.13 -7.71 -12.34
N SER A 119 16.42 -7.67 -12.09
CA SER A 119 17.20 -8.84 -11.65
C SER A 119 18.15 -8.46 -10.51
N LEU A 120 18.66 -9.46 -9.80
CA LEU A 120 19.70 -9.28 -8.79
C LEU A 120 21.08 -9.48 -9.44
N ALA A 121 22.02 -8.61 -9.12
CA ALA A 121 23.39 -8.69 -9.69
C ALA A 121 24.16 -9.90 -9.16
N ASP A 122 23.95 -10.25 -7.90
CA ASP A 122 24.57 -11.38 -7.19
C ASP A 122 23.83 -12.71 -7.39
N GLU A 123 22.55 -12.65 -7.82
CA GLU A 123 21.72 -13.83 -8.11
C GLU A 123 20.96 -13.66 -9.45
N PRO A 124 21.65 -13.66 -10.60
CA PRO A 124 21.02 -13.32 -11.89
C PRO A 124 19.87 -14.25 -12.33
N GLY A 125 19.83 -15.47 -11.79
CA GLY A 125 18.77 -16.46 -12.06
C GLY A 125 17.61 -16.43 -11.06
N ALA A 126 17.63 -15.52 -10.08
CA ALA A 126 16.55 -15.42 -9.09
C ALA A 126 15.24 -15.04 -9.77
N THR A 127 14.16 -15.73 -9.40
CA THR A 127 12.79 -15.41 -9.85
C THR A 127 12.00 -14.63 -8.79
N HIS A 128 12.54 -14.54 -7.59
CA HIS A 128 11.95 -13.85 -6.43
C HIS A 128 13.03 -13.16 -5.63
N VAL A 129 12.62 -12.20 -4.83
CA VAL A 129 13.46 -11.55 -3.84
C VAL A 129 12.79 -11.58 -2.49
N THR A 130 13.56 -11.65 -1.42
CA THR A 130 13.10 -11.42 -0.06
C THR A 130 13.40 -9.99 0.35
N VAL A 131 12.36 -9.26 0.77
CA VAL A 131 12.44 -7.94 1.38
C VAL A 131 11.76 -7.98 2.75
N PHE A 132 12.05 -7.01 3.61
CA PHE A 132 11.46 -6.91 4.94
C PHE A 132 10.51 -5.73 5.01
N ARG A 133 9.24 -6.00 5.33
CA ARG A 133 8.21 -4.97 5.40
C ARG A 133 7.40 -5.08 6.68
N GLY A 134 6.97 -3.93 7.17
CA GLY A 134 5.96 -3.84 8.22
C GLY A 134 4.61 -4.37 7.73
N ILE A 135 3.74 -4.67 8.67
CA ILE A 135 2.37 -5.11 8.40
C ILE A 135 1.53 -3.85 8.15
N PRO A 136 1.01 -3.61 6.93
CA PRO A 136 0.22 -2.41 6.65
C PRO A 136 -1.08 -2.42 7.44
N SER A 137 -1.47 -1.26 7.97
CA SER A 137 -2.73 -1.16 8.70
C SER A 137 -3.92 -1.39 7.79
N THR A 138 -4.88 -2.18 8.27
CA THR A 138 -6.19 -2.37 7.62
C THR A 138 -7.17 -1.25 7.95
N ARG A 139 -6.79 -0.24 8.75
CA ARG A 139 -7.67 0.88 9.05
C ARG A 139 -7.90 1.76 7.83
N ASN A 140 -9.16 2.06 7.56
CA ASN A 140 -9.68 2.90 6.47
C ASN A 140 -9.40 2.36 5.05
N THR A 141 -8.37 1.53 4.85
CA THR A 141 -7.95 1.07 3.53
C THR A 141 -8.99 0.21 2.83
N PRO A 142 -9.59 -0.83 3.45
CA PRO A 142 -10.44 -1.78 2.73
C PRO A 142 -11.64 -1.16 2.02
N ALA A 143 -12.24 -0.12 2.61
CA ALA A 143 -13.42 0.54 2.06
C ALA A 143 -13.11 1.82 1.27
N LEU A 144 -11.99 2.48 1.55
CA LEU A 144 -11.75 3.86 1.11
C LEU A 144 -10.46 4.06 0.30
N ASP A 145 -9.60 3.04 0.21
CA ASP A 145 -8.37 3.11 -0.55
C ASP A 145 -8.32 1.99 -1.60
N PRO A 146 -8.37 2.31 -2.90
CA PRO A 146 -8.32 1.30 -3.95
C PRO A 146 -6.94 0.66 -4.10
N ILE A 147 -5.89 1.22 -3.45
CA ILE A 147 -4.52 0.71 -3.54
C ILE A 147 -4.20 -0.06 -2.27
N LEU A 148 -3.94 -1.35 -2.44
CA LEU A 148 -3.61 -2.26 -1.36
C LEU A 148 -2.11 -2.53 -1.32
N LEU A 149 -1.59 -2.78 -0.11
CA LEU A 149 -0.17 -2.99 0.17
C LEU A 149 0.69 -1.74 -0.11
N TYR A 150 1.99 -1.81 0.22
CA TYR A 150 2.91 -0.66 0.07
C TYR A 150 3.29 -0.37 -1.38
N ASP A 151 3.16 -1.35 -2.27
CA ASP A 151 3.54 -1.28 -3.69
C ASP A 151 2.35 -1.45 -4.64
N GLY A 152 1.13 -1.57 -4.13
CA GLY A 152 -0.08 -1.66 -4.94
C GLY A 152 -0.29 -2.99 -5.67
N ARG A 153 0.53 -4.03 -5.38
CA ARG A 153 0.51 -5.28 -6.15
C ARG A 153 -0.77 -6.11 -6.02
N ALA A 154 -1.62 -5.83 -5.04
CA ALA A 154 -2.92 -6.47 -4.92
C ALA A 154 -4.03 -5.56 -5.46
N ALA A 155 -4.73 -6.00 -6.51
CA ALA A 155 -5.76 -5.20 -7.17
C ALA A 155 -7.11 -5.24 -6.45
N THR A 156 -7.38 -6.27 -5.65
CA THR A 156 -8.64 -6.46 -4.93
C THR A 156 -8.39 -6.98 -3.52
N LEU A 157 -9.35 -6.78 -2.62
CA LEU A 157 -9.28 -7.36 -1.26
C LEU A 157 -9.27 -8.89 -1.30
N GLN A 158 -10.02 -9.51 -2.21
CA GLN A 158 -10.04 -10.95 -2.41
C GLN A 158 -8.66 -11.47 -2.83
N GLY A 159 -8.04 -10.83 -3.83
CA GLY A 159 -6.70 -11.18 -4.28
C GLY A 159 -5.63 -10.92 -3.21
N GLN A 160 -5.79 -9.87 -2.40
CA GLN A 160 -4.90 -9.60 -1.28
C GLN A 160 -5.06 -10.68 -0.19
N ALA A 161 -6.30 -11.05 0.16
CA ALA A 161 -6.57 -12.10 1.14
C ALA A 161 -6.02 -13.46 0.68
N LEU A 162 -6.26 -13.83 -0.59
CA LEU A 162 -5.72 -15.06 -1.17
C LEU A 162 -4.19 -15.10 -1.10
N GLY A 163 -3.52 -14.01 -1.52
CA GLY A 163 -2.06 -13.92 -1.43
C GLY A 163 -1.55 -14.02 0.01
N ALA A 164 -2.23 -13.40 0.98
CA ALA A 164 -1.85 -13.51 2.39
C ALA A 164 -2.03 -14.94 2.93
N ILE A 165 -3.11 -15.62 2.57
CA ILE A 165 -3.37 -17.03 2.95
C ILE A 165 -2.28 -17.93 2.37
N HIS A 166 -1.88 -17.75 1.11
CA HIS A 166 -0.81 -18.52 0.49
C HIS A 166 0.56 -18.24 1.13
N ASP A 167 0.93 -16.96 1.20
CA ASP A 167 2.29 -16.56 1.55
C ASP A 167 2.56 -16.63 3.06
N HIS A 168 1.59 -16.26 3.91
CA HIS A 168 1.80 -16.14 5.34
C HIS A 168 1.22 -17.31 6.14
N ASP A 169 0.06 -17.83 5.75
CA ASP A 169 -0.60 -18.90 6.48
C ASP A 169 -0.19 -20.29 5.97
N GLN A 170 0.43 -20.38 4.78
CA GLN A 170 0.89 -21.63 4.18
C GLN A 170 -0.24 -22.68 4.12
N ASN A 171 -1.39 -22.28 3.63
CA ASN A 171 -2.62 -23.07 3.63
C ASN A 171 -2.47 -24.41 2.88
N THR A 172 -3.24 -25.39 3.32
CA THR A 172 -3.41 -26.70 2.63
C THR A 172 -4.81 -26.88 2.06
N VAL A 173 -5.74 -26.00 2.46
CA VAL A 173 -7.11 -25.93 1.94
C VAL A 173 -7.28 -24.62 1.19
N GLU A 174 -7.60 -24.70 -0.09
CA GLU A 174 -7.80 -23.50 -0.90
C GLU A 174 -9.11 -22.80 -0.52
N PRO A 175 -9.08 -21.48 -0.22
CA PRO A 175 -10.28 -20.73 0.07
C PRO A 175 -11.18 -20.63 -1.17
N THR A 176 -12.48 -20.76 -0.97
CA THR A 176 -13.47 -20.57 -2.04
C THR A 176 -13.63 -19.07 -2.36
N ALA A 177 -14.13 -18.76 -3.56
CA ALA A 177 -14.45 -17.38 -3.94
C ALA A 177 -15.45 -16.73 -2.96
N ALA A 178 -16.44 -17.49 -2.47
CA ALA A 178 -17.43 -17.01 -1.51
C ALA A 178 -16.81 -16.67 -0.14
N GLU A 179 -15.82 -17.44 0.33
CA GLU A 179 -15.09 -17.11 1.57
C GLU A 179 -14.23 -15.85 1.41
N LEU A 180 -13.56 -15.70 0.27
CA LEU A 180 -12.80 -14.48 -0.03
C LEU A 180 -13.71 -13.25 -0.14
N ASP A 181 -14.91 -13.39 -0.73
CA ASP A 181 -15.92 -12.33 -0.78
C ASP A 181 -16.43 -11.96 0.60
N ALA A 182 -16.69 -12.94 1.47
CA ALA A 182 -17.12 -12.72 2.84
C ALA A 182 -16.03 -12.00 3.68
N ILE A 183 -14.75 -12.39 3.53
CA ILE A 183 -13.62 -11.69 4.16
C ILE A 183 -13.53 -10.25 3.67
N ALA A 184 -13.66 -10.02 2.37
CA ALA A 184 -13.59 -8.69 1.78
C ALA A 184 -14.76 -7.79 2.24
N GLU A 185 -15.97 -8.32 2.28
CA GLU A 185 -17.16 -7.59 2.74
C GLU A 185 -17.07 -7.25 4.22
N PHE A 186 -16.62 -8.18 5.06
CA PHE A 186 -16.34 -7.91 6.47
C PHE A 186 -15.36 -6.75 6.65
N GLN A 187 -14.25 -6.72 5.88
CA GLN A 187 -13.28 -5.64 5.94
C GLN A 187 -13.84 -4.29 5.46
N ARG A 188 -14.78 -4.29 4.50
CA ARG A 188 -15.38 -3.05 3.99
C ARG A 188 -16.44 -2.45 4.91
N THR A 189 -17.11 -3.26 5.71
CA THR A 189 -18.34 -2.85 6.41
C THR A 189 -18.23 -2.80 7.93
N ASP A 190 -17.39 -3.63 8.54
CA ASP A 190 -17.27 -3.67 10.00
C ASP A 190 -16.63 -2.38 10.54
N PRO A 191 -17.22 -1.77 11.59
CA PRO A 191 -16.73 -0.52 12.18
C PRO A 191 -15.26 -0.52 12.61
N ARG A 192 -14.69 -1.67 12.93
CA ARG A 192 -13.28 -1.78 13.35
C ARG A 192 -12.28 -1.35 12.30
N PHE A 193 -12.66 -1.43 11.02
CA PHE A 193 -11.79 -1.02 9.92
C PHE A 193 -11.85 0.48 9.62
N PHE A 194 -12.58 1.25 10.40
CA PHE A 194 -12.66 2.70 10.29
C PHE A 194 -12.07 3.36 11.52
N SER A 195 -11.22 4.36 11.33
CA SER A 195 -10.66 5.13 12.46
C SER A 195 -11.66 6.10 13.07
N SER A 196 -12.75 6.42 12.37
CA SER A 196 -13.81 7.29 12.88
C SER A 196 -15.17 7.01 12.23
N PRO A 197 -16.29 7.39 12.91
CA PRO A 197 -17.63 7.35 12.33
C PRO A 197 -17.77 8.21 11.05
N ALA A 198 -17.02 9.31 10.94
CA ALA A 198 -17.02 10.18 9.76
C ALA A 198 -16.50 9.45 8.53
N LEU A 199 -15.44 8.64 8.67
CA LEU A 199 -14.90 7.83 7.57
C LEU A 199 -15.83 6.68 7.19
N LYS A 200 -16.49 6.05 8.15
CA LYS A 200 -17.54 5.07 7.84
C LYS A 200 -18.71 5.70 7.07
N LYS A 201 -19.13 6.92 7.46
CA LYS A 201 -20.14 7.68 6.72
C LYS A 201 -19.63 8.02 5.31
N PHE A 202 -18.39 8.43 5.17
CA PHE A 202 -17.78 8.70 3.86
C PHE A 202 -17.83 7.48 2.96
N ALA A 203 -17.46 6.30 3.45
CA ALA A 203 -17.55 5.06 2.68
C ALA A 203 -19.00 4.76 2.21
N ALA A 204 -19.98 5.06 3.02
CA ALA A 204 -21.39 4.78 2.70
C ALA A 204 -22.06 5.84 1.79
N THR A 205 -21.61 7.10 1.84
CA THR A 205 -22.34 8.22 1.23
C THR A 205 -21.54 9.02 0.22
N GLY A 206 -20.20 8.83 0.17
CA GLY A 206 -19.30 9.67 -0.62
C GLY A 206 -19.06 11.08 -0.04
N ALA A 207 -19.67 11.43 1.12
CA ALA A 207 -19.47 12.73 1.75
C ALA A 207 -18.13 12.76 2.50
N PRO A 208 -17.14 13.56 2.03
CA PRO A 208 -15.78 13.54 2.60
C PRO A 208 -15.76 14.03 4.04
N PRO A 209 -14.86 13.49 4.88
CA PRO A 209 -14.67 14.00 6.23
C PRO A 209 -14.03 15.39 6.21
N GLU A 210 -14.39 16.22 7.19
CA GLU A 210 -13.76 17.52 7.38
C GLU A 210 -12.51 17.40 8.25
N LEU A 211 -11.47 18.19 7.93
CA LEU A 211 -10.28 18.31 8.75
C LEU A 211 -10.64 19.01 10.08
N PRO A 212 -10.27 18.41 11.23
CA PRO A 212 -10.48 19.05 12.54
C PRO A 212 -9.93 20.48 12.57
N PRO A 213 -10.64 21.45 13.19
CA PRO A 213 -10.17 22.84 13.22
C PRO A 213 -8.91 23.05 14.10
N GLY A 214 -8.64 22.12 15.01
CA GLY A 214 -7.66 22.27 16.07
C GLY A 214 -8.17 23.17 17.22
N ILE A 215 -7.82 22.81 18.45
CA ILE A 215 -8.22 23.52 19.68
C ILE A 215 -7.06 24.35 20.20
N THR A 216 -5.92 23.70 20.45
CA THR A 216 -4.71 24.34 20.97
C THR A 216 -4.00 25.17 19.91
N PRO A 217 -3.13 26.13 20.31
CA PRO A 217 -2.30 26.87 19.37
C PRO A 217 -1.41 25.97 18.50
N ALA A 218 -0.83 24.92 19.07
CA ALA A 218 -0.02 23.92 18.35
C ALA A 218 -0.82 23.20 17.27
N GLU A 219 -2.00 22.67 17.62
CA GLU A 219 -2.88 22.00 16.66
C GLU A 219 -3.32 22.92 15.52
N LYS A 220 -3.62 24.20 15.82
CA LYS A 220 -3.97 25.19 14.80
C LYS A 220 -2.82 25.49 13.85
N ARG A 221 -1.58 25.61 14.36
CA ARG A 221 -0.40 25.76 13.52
C ARG A 221 -0.13 24.49 12.70
N GLY A 222 -0.18 23.31 13.34
CA GLY A 222 -0.02 22.01 12.67
C GLY A 222 -1.03 21.80 11.54
N ARG A 223 -2.28 22.23 11.73
CA ARG A 223 -3.30 22.19 10.68
C ARG A 223 -2.87 22.93 9.41
N THR A 224 -2.12 24.04 9.52
CA THR A 224 -1.74 24.82 8.34
C THR A 224 -0.87 24.05 7.36
N PHE A 225 -0.11 23.06 7.80
CA PHE A 225 0.71 22.21 6.95
C PHE A 225 -0.13 21.20 6.12
N LEU A 226 -1.33 20.89 6.60
CA LEU A 226 -2.22 19.86 6.02
C LEU A 226 -3.44 20.44 5.27
N VAL A 227 -3.62 21.75 5.28
CA VAL A 227 -4.68 22.38 4.49
C VAL A 227 -4.37 22.23 3.00
N ASP A 228 -5.38 21.87 2.23
CA ASP A 228 -5.31 21.80 0.79
C ASP A 228 -5.26 23.22 0.19
N ALA A 229 -4.05 23.76 0.10
CA ALA A 229 -3.78 25.10 -0.41
C ALA A 229 -2.57 25.04 -1.32
N PRO A 230 -2.48 25.92 -2.34
CA PRO A 230 -1.27 26.06 -3.14
C PRO A 230 -0.07 26.28 -2.26
N PHE A 231 0.96 25.44 -2.45
CA PHE A 231 2.23 25.62 -1.77
C PHE A 231 3.00 26.77 -2.43
N THR A 232 3.25 27.84 -1.68
CA THR A 232 3.94 29.02 -2.16
C THR A 232 5.09 29.35 -1.21
N PRO A 233 6.32 28.93 -1.51
CA PRO A 233 7.48 29.28 -0.70
C PRO A 233 7.63 30.80 -0.53
N PRO A 234 8.14 31.26 0.61
CA PRO A 234 8.66 30.51 1.76
C PRO A 234 7.59 30.05 2.76
N SER A 235 6.30 30.17 2.42
CA SER A 235 5.22 29.70 3.29
C SER A 235 5.24 28.17 3.38
N LYS A 236 5.15 27.63 4.59
CA LYS A 236 5.05 26.20 4.87
C LYS A 236 3.61 25.67 4.76
N ARG A 237 2.65 26.57 4.48
CA ARG A 237 1.24 26.23 4.37
C ARG A 237 1.01 25.20 3.25
N GLY A 238 0.32 24.12 3.57
CA GLY A 238 -0.04 23.08 2.60
C GLY A 238 1.08 22.11 2.21
N ILE A 239 2.28 22.20 2.80
CA ILE A 239 3.41 21.36 2.38
C ILE A 239 3.14 19.87 2.53
N CYS A 240 2.48 19.45 3.60
CA CYS A 240 2.10 18.04 3.77
C CYS A 240 0.98 17.63 2.80
N ALA A 241 0.06 18.56 2.49
CA ALA A 241 -1.00 18.33 1.53
C ALA A 241 -0.51 18.16 0.09
N LEU A 242 0.77 18.48 -0.22
CA LEU A 242 1.38 18.15 -1.51
C LEU A 242 1.22 16.67 -1.85
N CYS A 243 1.52 15.81 -0.89
CA CYS A 243 1.41 14.35 -1.03
C CYS A 243 0.18 13.78 -0.31
N HIS A 244 -0.26 14.45 0.76
CA HIS A 244 -1.38 14.04 1.60
C HIS A 244 -2.61 14.93 1.36
N GLY A 245 -3.00 15.07 0.10
CA GLY A 245 -4.22 15.74 -0.34
C GLY A 245 -5.40 14.80 -0.51
N GLY A 246 -6.53 15.39 -0.93
CA GLY A 246 -7.79 14.68 -1.14
C GLY A 246 -8.49 14.23 0.15
N PRO A 247 -9.70 13.64 0.04
CA PRO A 247 -10.51 13.27 1.20
C PRO A 247 -9.84 12.26 2.13
N MET A 248 -8.99 11.41 1.59
CA MET A 248 -8.27 10.38 2.36
C MET A 248 -6.86 10.81 2.77
N LEU A 249 -6.44 12.03 2.45
CA LEU A 249 -5.09 12.52 2.75
C LEU A 249 -3.97 11.58 2.26
N ASN A 250 -4.11 11.09 1.03
CA ASN A 250 -3.23 10.06 0.47
C ASN A 250 -3.00 10.17 -1.04
N THR A 251 -3.21 11.36 -1.61
CA THR A 251 -2.95 11.64 -3.03
C THR A 251 -2.17 12.91 -3.21
N ILE A 252 -1.36 12.98 -4.27
CA ILE A 252 -0.74 14.24 -4.67
C ILE A 252 -1.83 15.23 -5.05
N ASN A 253 -1.75 16.44 -4.49
CA ASN A 253 -2.70 17.51 -4.74
C ASN A 253 -2.56 18.01 -6.18
N GLN A 254 -3.68 18.14 -6.87
CA GLN A 254 -3.73 18.63 -8.26
C GLN A 254 -3.23 20.08 -8.43
N ALA A 255 -3.35 20.90 -7.38
CA ALA A 255 -2.86 22.29 -7.41
C ALA A 255 -1.34 22.41 -7.49
N HIS A 256 -0.60 21.32 -7.36
CA HIS A 256 0.87 21.29 -7.29
C HIS A 256 1.53 20.67 -8.52
N SER A 257 1.07 21.04 -9.71
CA SER A 257 1.71 20.66 -10.97
C SER A 257 3.21 20.98 -11.03
N ASN A 258 3.65 21.98 -10.31
CA ASN A 258 5.07 22.40 -10.24
C ASN A 258 5.95 21.42 -9.47
N PHE A 259 5.40 20.65 -8.53
CA PHE A 259 6.13 19.65 -7.75
C PHE A 259 6.61 18.43 -8.58
N THR A 260 6.02 18.23 -9.74
CA THR A 260 6.35 17.12 -10.64
C THR A 260 7.11 17.56 -11.89
N GLY A 261 7.88 18.63 -11.81
CA GLY A 261 8.63 19.16 -12.96
C GLY A 261 7.72 19.76 -14.06
N GLY A 262 6.61 20.36 -13.67
CA GLY A 262 5.67 21.01 -14.60
C GLY A 262 4.68 20.08 -15.28
N VAL A 263 4.76 18.76 -15.02
CA VAL A 263 3.77 17.81 -15.54
C VAL A 263 2.70 17.58 -14.48
N PRO A 264 1.45 18.00 -14.68
CA PRO A 264 0.36 17.66 -13.79
C PRO A 264 0.24 16.13 -13.68
N ARG A 265 0.35 15.60 -12.49
CA ARG A 265 0.13 14.17 -12.19
C ARG A 265 -0.97 14.02 -11.15
N PRO A 266 -2.21 14.43 -11.46
CA PRO A 266 -3.32 14.28 -10.53
C PRO A 266 -3.52 12.80 -10.22
N GLY A 267 -3.71 12.49 -8.93
CA GLY A 267 -3.99 11.13 -8.51
C GLY A 267 -2.75 10.23 -8.34
N VAL A 268 -1.53 10.75 -8.47
CA VAL A 268 -0.32 9.99 -8.10
C VAL A 268 -0.40 9.60 -6.63
N ARG A 269 -0.21 8.31 -6.36
CA ARG A 269 -0.35 7.70 -5.05
C ARG A 269 0.94 7.06 -4.55
N PHE A 270 2.02 7.16 -5.31
CA PHE A 270 3.33 6.60 -4.98
C PHE A 270 4.39 7.68 -5.03
N PHE A 271 5.25 7.69 -4.03
CA PHE A 271 6.32 8.66 -3.95
C PHE A 271 7.54 8.08 -3.21
N ASN A 272 8.74 8.51 -3.62
CA ASN A 272 9.98 8.23 -2.89
C ASN A 272 10.27 9.40 -1.96
N ILE A 273 10.22 9.15 -0.67
CA ILE A 273 10.58 10.13 0.39
C ILE A 273 11.90 9.77 1.07
N GLY A 274 12.75 8.98 0.42
CA GLY A 274 14.08 8.64 0.91
C GLY A 274 14.10 7.77 2.18
N VAL A 275 13.07 6.97 2.45
CA VAL A 275 13.03 6.11 3.65
C VAL A 275 14.25 5.20 3.71
N ASN A 276 14.65 4.60 2.59
CA ASN A 276 15.80 3.71 2.50
C ASN A 276 17.16 4.41 2.71
N ILE A 277 17.21 5.73 2.65
CA ILE A 277 18.44 6.53 2.78
C ILE A 277 18.47 7.25 4.15
N VAL A 278 17.41 7.99 4.44
CA VAL A 278 17.36 8.93 5.59
C VAL A 278 17.05 8.20 6.89
N ASN A 279 16.29 7.14 6.81
CA ASN A 279 15.79 6.40 7.98
C ASN A 279 16.18 4.93 7.93
N ALA A 280 17.25 4.58 7.20
CA ALA A 280 17.66 3.21 6.90
C ALA A 280 17.67 2.32 8.15
N PRO A 281 16.65 1.47 8.35
CA PRO A 281 16.74 0.38 9.30
C PRO A 281 17.78 -0.61 8.77
N ASP A 282 18.22 -1.51 9.63
CA ASP A 282 19.20 -2.55 9.30
C ASP A 282 18.59 -3.63 8.37
N ASN A 283 18.15 -3.20 7.17
CA ASN A 283 17.64 -4.07 6.13
C ASN A 283 18.75 -4.45 5.16
N PRO A 284 18.83 -5.70 4.69
CA PRO A 284 19.82 -6.14 3.74
C PRO A 284 19.78 -5.34 2.45
N ILE A 285 20.89 -4.67 2.12
CA ILE A 285 21.02 -3.92 0.87
C ILE A 285 21.37 -4.89 -0.25
N ARG A 286 20.54 -4.90 -1.30
CA ARG A 286 20.75 -5.69 -2.51
C ARG A 286 21.28 -4.83 -3.64
N THR A 287 21.98 -5.46 -4.58
CA THR A 287 22.40 -4.83 -5.83
C THR A 287 21.46 -5.28 -6.95
N TRP A 288 20.69 -4.32 -7.47
CA TRP A 288 19.66 -4.55 -8.47
C TRP A 288 20.13 -4.10 -9.84
N ILE A 289 19.71 -4.82 -10.88
CA ILE A 289 19.85 -4.39 -12.27
C ILE A 289 18.45 -4.14 -12.80
N VAL A 290 18.18 -2.90 -13.21
CA VAL A 290 16.92 -2.49 -13.85
C VAL A 290 17.17 -2.33 -15.34
N ASN A 291 16.54 -3.18 -16.14
CA ASN A 291 16.62 -3.18 -17.60
C ASN A 291 15.19 -3.15 -18.18
N ASP A 292 14.76 -1.99 -18.67
CA ASP A 292 13.43 -1.82 -19.26
C ASP A 292 13.37 -2.16 -20.75
N GLY A 293 14.48 -2.61 -21.34
CA GLY A 293 14.58 -2.98 -22.75
C GLY A 293 14.67 -1.81 -23.74
N VAL A 294 14.65 -0.57 -23.24
CA VAL A 294 14.68 0.67 -24.06
C VAL A 294 15.84 1.57 -23.66
N ASN A 295 16.00 1.80 -22.37
CA ASN A 295 17.09 2.61 -21.82
C ASN A 295 18.29 1.72 -21.42
N PRO A 296 19.50 2.26 -21.31
CA PRO A 296 20.62 1.50 -20.76
C PRO A 296 20.28 0.94 -19.37
N PRO A 297 20.71 -0.30 -19.06
CA PRO A 297 20.51 -0.88 -17.75
C PRO A 297 21.10 -0.01 -16.62
N VAL A 298 20.37 0.11 -15.53
CA VAL A 298 20.77 0.90 -14.36
C VAL A 298 21.01 -0.04 -13.18
N THR A 299 22.16 0.11 -12.53
CA THR A 299 22.47 -0.61 -11.28
C THR A 299 22.07 0.25 -10.10
N LEU A 300 21.26 -0.31 -9.19
CA LEU A 300 20.80 0.34 -7.97
C LEU A 300 21.21 -0.45 -6.74
N ARG A 301 21.43 0.23 -5.63
CA ARG A 301 21.66 -0.41 -4.32
C ARG A 301 20.56 0.04 -3.38
N SER A 302 19.71 -0.89 -2.97
CA SER A 302 18.56 -0.61 -2.13
C SER A 302 18.12 -1.85 -1.36
N PRO A 303 17.54 -1.72 -0.18
CA PRO A 303 16.90 -2.85 0.50
C PRO A 303 15.57 -3.25 -0.14
N ASP A 304 14.85 -2.31 -0.80
CA ASP A 304 13.53 -2.55 -1.39
C ASP A 304 13.23 -1.52 -2.50
N LEU A 305 12.88 -1.99 -3.68
CA LEU A 305 12.59 -1.12 -4.83
C LEU A 305 11.12 -0.61 -4.89
N GLY A 306 10.28 -0.95 -3.91
CA GLY A 306 8.90 -0.47 -3.86
C GLY A 306 8.06 -0.87 -5.08
N ILE A 307 7.37 0.10 -5.70
CA ILE A 307 6.48 -0.14 -6.85
C ILE A 307 7.21 -0.71 -8.07
N LEU A 308 8.52 -0.55 -8.17
CA LEU A 308 9.29 -1.12 -9.27
C LEU A 308 9.27 -2.67 -9.26
N LEU A 309 8.94 -3.28 -8.11
CA LEU A 309 8.69 -4.72 -7.97
C LEU A 309 7.24 -5.12 -8.33
N HIS A 310 6.37 -4.19 -8.72
CA HIS A 310 5.01 -4.52 -9.12
C HIS A 310 5.02 -5.32 -10.44
N PRO A 311 4.31 -6.46 -10.54
CA PRO A 311 4.46 -7.38 -11.66
C PRO A 311 4.07 -6.83 -13.04
N THR A 312 3.22 -5.81 -13.08
CA THR A 312 2.76 -5.25 -14.35
C THR A 312 3.12 -3.79 -14.57
N LEU A 313 3.31 -2.98 -13.54
CA LEU A 313 3.49 -1.49 -13.57
C LEU A 313 2.45 -0.73 -14.42
N VAL A 314 1.60 -1.44 -15.16
CA VAL A 314 0.77 -0.89 -16.23
C VAL A 314 -0.60 -0.45 -15.73
N THR A 315 -1.06 -1.01 -14.60
CA THR A 315 -2.44 -0.84 -14.14
C THR A 315 -2.56 -0.75 -12.63
N VAL A 316 -1.79 0.14 -12.00
CA VAL A 316 -2.16 0.51 -10.64
C VAL A 316 -3.39 1.40 -10.75
N PRO A 317 -4.56 0.98 -10.21
CA PRO A 317 -5.75 1.82 -10.22
C PRO A 317 -5.43 3.20 -9.64
N SER A 318 -5.88 4.27 -10.28
CA SER A 318 -5.62 5.66 -9.89
C SER A 318 -4.18 6.17 -10.06
N HIS A 319 -3.30 5.42 -10.71
CA HIS A 319 -2.05 5.98 -11.22
C HIS A 319 -2.25 6.38 -12.68
N PRO A 320 -1.91 7.62 -13.10
CA PRO A 320 -1.84 7.92 -14.52
C PRO A 320 -0.89 6.92 -15.19
N PRO A 321 -1.14 6.53 -16.45
CA PRO A 321 -0.23 5.63 -17.15
C PRO A 321 1.20 6.13 -16.97
N LEU A 322 2.09 5.27 -16.51
CA LEU A 322 3.50 5.61 -16.47
C LEU A 322 3.93 6.02 -17.89
N PRO A 323 4.75 7.07 -18.03
CA PRO A 323 5.28 7.40 -19.33
C PRO A 323 5.93 6.15 -19.92
N PRO A 324 5.83 5.94 -21.23
CA PRO A 324 6.51 4.83 -21.89
C PRO A 324 7.99 4.81 -21.47
N PRO A 325 8.64 3.65 -21.33
CA PRO A 325 10.06 3.53 -20.99
C PRO A 325 10.99 4.36 -21.89
N ALA A 326 10.55 4.65 -23.13
CA ALA A 326 11.26 5.52 -24.05
C ALA A 326 11.35 7.00 -23.59
N ILE A 327 10.47 7.43 -22.66
CA ILE A 327 10.44 8.82 -22.14
C ILE A 327 11.22 8.92 -20.84
N LEU A 328 11.05 7.95 -19.94
CA LEU A 328 11.74 7.92 -18.65
C LEU A 328 12.16 6.48 -18.32
N PRO A 329 13.42 6.25 -17.89
CA PRO A 329 13.86 4.94 -17.42
C PRO A 329 12.96 4.45 -16.27
N ARG A 330 12.62 3.15 -16.27
CA ARG A 330 11.84 2.54 -15.17
C ARG A 330 12.51 2.72 -13.82
N ALA A 331 13.83 2.84 -13.79
CA ALA A 331 14.63 3.05 -12.58
C ALA A 331 14.20 4.28 -11.76
N VAL A 332 13.56 5.30 -12.37
CA VAL A 332 13.04 6.47 -11.64
C VAL A 332 11.89 6.13 -10.69
N LEU A 333 11.32 4.94 -10.82
CA LEU A 333 10.24 4.44 -9.94
C LEU A 333 10.78 3.65 -8.76
N ALA A 334 12.09 3.45 -8.68
CA ALA A 334 12.68 2.76 -7.54
C ALA A 334 12.36 3.49 -6.24
N GLU A 335 12.10 2.69 -5.19
CA GLU A 335 11.81 3.17 -3.85
C GLU A 335 10.57 4.07 -3.72
N ASN A 336 9.68 4.06 -4.73
CA ASN A 336 8.38 4.69 -4.60
C ASN A 336 7.43 3.73 -3.88
N PHE A 337 6.85 4.21 -2.79
CA PHE A 337 5.86 3.49 -1.98
C PHE A 337 4.54 4.24 -1.96
N LYS A 338 3.47 3.52 -1.69
CA LYS A 338 2.14 4.10 -1.58
C LYS A 338 2.10 5.19 -0.50
N ILE A 339 1.53 6.34 -0.83
CA ILE A 339 1.21 7.39 0.12
C ILE A 339 0.05 6.89 0.99
N PRO A 340 0.25 6.66 2.30
CA PRO A 340 -0.80 6.18 3.18
C PRO A 340 -1.79 7.29 3.53
N THR A 341 -3.00 6.91 3.95
CA THR A 341 -3.92 7.85 4.59
C THR A 341 -3.33 8.34 5.92
N LEU A 342 -3.60 9.60 6.26
CA LEU A 342 -3.27 10.15 7.59
C LEU A 342 -4.39 9.99 8.61
N TRP A 343 -5.59 9.58 8.18
CA TRP A 343 -6.69 9.31 9.10
C TRP A 343 -6.39 8.09 9.97
N GLY A 344 -6.42 8.29 11.29
CA GLY A 344 -6.09 7.26 12.28
C GLY A 344 -4.60 6.98 12.43
N VAL A 345 -3.74 7.80 11.84
CA VAL A 345 -2.27 7.59 11.83
C VAL A 345 -1.68 7.46 13.24
N LYS A 346 -2.25 8.16 14.23
CA LYS A 346 -1.79 8.10 15.64
C LYS A 346 -1.77 6.69 16.25
N ASP A 347 -2.60 5.78 15.73
CA ASP A 347 -2.82 4.46 16.30
C ASP A 347 -2.06 3.36 15.52
N THR A 348 -1.34 3.70 14.44
CA THR A 348 -0.80 2.72 13.49
C THR A 348 0.73 2.60 13.50
N ALA A 349 1.38 3.04 14.57
CA ALA A 349 2.83 2.87 14.71
C ALA A 349 3.21 1.36 14.76
N PRO A 350 4.39 0.99 14.23
CA PRO A 350 5.43 1.83 13.62
C PRO A 350 5.12 2.24 12.17
N TYR A 351 5.87 3.20 11.63
CA TYR A 351 5.58 3.85 10.35
C TYR A 351 6.58 3.51 9.27
N PHE A 352 6.19 3.78 8.01
CA PHE A 352 6.84 3.44 6.75
C PHE A 352 6.73 1.96 6.41
N HIS A 353 7.13 1.62 5.18
CA HIS A 353 7.06 0.25 4.69
C HIS A 353 7.98 -0.71 5.45
N ASP A 354 9.02 -0.19 6.07
CA ASP A 354 10.07 -0.92 6.79
C ASP A 354 10.02 -0.72 8.31
N ASN A 355 8.98 -0.04 8.82
CA ASN A 355 8.83 0.32 10.23
C ASN A 355 10.01 1.14 10.80
N GLY A 356 10.72 1.88 9.94
CA GLY A 356 11.88 2.66 10.32
C GLY A 356 11.60 3.80 11.31
N ALA A 357 10.35 4.28 11.40
CA ALA A 357 9.94 5.28 12.39
C ALA A 357 9.05 4.63 13.46
N LYS A 358 9.52 4.62 14.71
CA LYS A 358 8.85 3.94 15.82
C LYS A 358 7.71 4.75 16.43
N THR A 359 7.77 6.07 16.32
CA THR A 359 6.77 7.00 16.85
C THR A 359 6.26 7.95 15.77
N LEU A 360 5.09 8.54 15.99
CA LEU A 360 4.56 9.56 15.08
C LEU A 360 5.51 10.76 14.94
N ARG A 361 6.21 11.13 16.02
CA ARG A 361 7.23 12.18 15.97
C ARG A 361 8.41 11.81 15.08
N ASP A 362 8.89 10.56 15.17
CA ASP A 362 9.97 10.07 14.30
C ASP A 362 9.55 10.10 12.82
N ALA A 363 8.30 9.74 12.54
CA ALA A 363 7.75 9.78 11.19
C ALA A 363 7.70 11.21 10.63
N VAL A 364 7.31 12.20 11.43
CA VAL A 364 7.31 13.60 11.01
C VAL A 364 8.72 14.15 10.92
N ALA A 365 9.61 13.84 11.87
CA ALA A 365 11.02 14.23 11.84
C ALA A 365 11.79 13.60 10.65
N HIS A 366 11.30 12.48 10.09
CA HIS A 366 11.85 11.94 8.85
C HIS A 366 11.78 12.98 7.71
N TYR A 367 10.66 13.69 7.56
CA TYR A 367 10.52 14.71 6.50
C TYR A 367 11.46 15.89 6.69
N GLN A 368 11.75 16.28 7.94
CA GLN A 368 12.78 17.30 8.22
C GLN A 368 14.16 16.84 7.69
N ARG A 369 14.55 15.59 7.97
CA ARG A 369 15.82 15.03 7.47
C ARG A 369 15.81 14.86 5.95
N PHE A 370 14.70 14.39 5.38
CA PHE A 370 14.55 14.20 3.95
C PHE A 370 14.68 15.52 3.17
N PHE A 371 14.03 16.57 3.62
CA PHE A 371 14.15 17.88 2.98
C PHE A 371 15.57 18.43 3.06
N ASN A 372 16.22 18.33 4.22
CA ASN A 372 17.62 18.75 4.37
C ASN A 372 18.57 17.94 3.50
N PHE A 373 18.33 16.62 3.37
CA PHE A 373 19.13 15.75 2.51
C PHE A 373 18.97 16.12 1.03
N THR A 374 17.75 16.34 0.56
CA THR A 374 17.49 16.70 -0.85
C THR A 374 18.07 18.07 -1.20
N GLU A 375 18.01 19.02 -0.29
CA GLU A 375 18.65 20.32 -0.46
C GLU A 375 20.17 20.19 -0.62
N ALA A 376 20.81 19.37 0.20
CA ALA A 376 22.26 19.16 0.14
C ALA A 376 22.71 18.42 -1.14
N GLN A 377 21.88 17.55 -1.70
CA GLN A 377 22.24 16.77 -2.90
C GLN A 377 21.95 17.50 -4.22
N ASP A 378 20.92 18.32 -4.27
CA ASP A 378 20.54 19.07 -5.46
C ASP A 378 20.03 20.47 -5.12
N PRO A 379 20.92 21.39 -4.80
CA PRO A 379 20.54 22.76 -4.50
C PRO A 379 19.92 23.51 -5.69
N VAL A 380 20.14 23.05 -6.92
CA VAL A 380 19.59 23.66 -8.14
C VAL A 380 18.22 23.06 -8.47
N GLY A 381 18.08 21.73 -8.45
CA GLY A 381 16.78 21.06 -8.62
C GLY A 381 15.84 21.39 -7.49
N SER A 382 16.37 21.58 -6.30
CA SER A 382 15.65 22.07 -5.15
C SER A 382 15.09 23.48 -5.37
N ALA A 383 15.80 24.36 -6.03
CA ALA A 383 15.28 25.67 -6.43
C ALA A 383 14.10 25.56 -7.39
N SER A 384 14.03 24.51 -8.22
CA SER A 384 12.88 24.22 -9.09
C SER A 384 11.65 23.71 -8.32
N LEU A 385 11.85 23.16 -7.14
CA LEU A 385 10.78 22.81 -6.18
C LEU A 385 10.34 24.01 -5.33
N GLY A 386 10.78 25.20 -5.68
CA GLY A 386 10.32 26.45 -5.07
C GLY A 386 11.06 26.89 -3.80
N GLY A 387 12.32 26.45 -3.62
CA GLY A 387 13.13 26.73 -2.42
C GLY A 387 12.71 25.84 -1.24
N PHE A 388 13.71 25.25 -0.59
CA PHE A 388 13.43 24.27 0.46
C PHE A 388 12.80 24.87 1.69
N ILE A 389 11.88 24.12 2.24
CA ILE A 389 11.28 24.43 3.52
C ILE A 389 11.93 23.54 4.55
N THR A 390 12.86 24.11 5.27
CA THR A 390 13.39 23.51 6.49
C THR A 390 12.28 23.48 7.54
N LEU A 391 11.85 22.27 7.95
CA LEU A 391 11.00 22.11 9.12
C LEU A 391 11.85 22.30 10.38
N THR A 392 11.38 23.11 11.29
CA THR A 392 11.98 23.26 12.65
C THR A 392 11.43 22.17 13.57
N ASP A 393 12.04 21.98 14.74
CA ASP A 393 11.51 21.07 15.76
C ASP A 393 10.13 21.49 16.25
N ASP A 394 9.87 22.80 16.35
CA ASP A 394 8.54 23.33 16.67
C ASP A 394 7.51 22.99 15.60
N ASP A 395 7.88 23.05 14.31
CA ASP A 395 7.01 22.62 13.22
C ASP A 395 6.69 21.13 13.33
N VAL A 396 7.68 20.30 13.64
CA VAL A 396 7.49 18.86 13.86
C VAL A 396 6.50 18.62 14.99
N ASP A 397 6.66 19.30 16.12
CA ASP A 397 5.79 19.13 17.28
C ASP A 397 4.37 19.63 17.01
N ASP A 398 4.21 20.74 16.29
CA ASP A 398 2.91 21.26 15.85
C ASP A 398 2.19 20.31 14.88
N ILE A 399 2.91 19.76 13.89
CA ILE A 399 2.38 18.77 12.95
C ILE A 399 1.94 17.52 13.72
N VAL A 400 2.76 17.01 14.64
CA VAL A 400 2.43 15.85 15.47
C VAL A 400 1.20 16.11 16.32
N ALA A 401 1.09 17.30 16.93
CA ALA A 401 -0.07 17.69 17.71
C ALA A 401 -1.36 17.61 16.87
N TYR A 402 -1.29 18.09 15.63
CA TYR A 402 -2.45 18.03 14.72
C TYR A 402 -2.77 16.62 14.21
N LEU A 403 -1.76 15.84 13.82
CA LEU A 403 -1.96 14.46 13.35
C LEU A 403 -2.62 13.57 14.40
N LYS A 404 -2.45 13.87 15.68
CA LYS A 404 -3.15 13.16 16.78
C LYS A 404 -4.66 13.40 16.81
N LEU A 405 -5.17 14.39 16.09
CA LEU A 405 -6.60 14.65 15.95
C LEU A 405 -7.23 13.80 14.83
N LEU A 406 -6.44 13.35 13.87
CA LEU A 406 -6.85 12.52 12.75
C LEU A 406 -6.93 11.05 13.19
#